data_9211a0af8607db60d7a1f1b0deab2433
#
_entry.id   9211a0af8607db60d7a1f1b0deab2433
#
_cell.length_a   1.000
_cell.length_b   1.000
_cell.length_c   1.000
_cell.angle_alpha   90.00
_cell.angle_beta   90.00
_cell.angle_gamma   90.00
#
_symmetry.space_group_name_H-M   'P 1'
#
loop_
_entity.id
_entity.type
_entity.pdbx_description
1 polymer ?
#
loop_
_entity_poly.entity_id
_entity_poly.type
_entity_poly.pdbx_seq_one_letter_code
_entity_poly.pdbx_strand_id
1 'polypeptide(L)'
;LSPLHANTLNLNYTEIRHLSDSNNDLIITGQNDDFVNIGENWKWAGIYETQYHRFTQNNFSVFISTRVPTDNESAVIQLDDLDGTDGYRVSGIREYDYSGSSVGNAGDVNRDGYDDLLIGAPSADGYAGETYLVFGSSEISDSTLLLSSLDGTDGFVMFGAEAYDESGVSVNSAGDVNGDGFQDIVIGAPSANGYAGSSYVVFGKAEGYSPLLNLAALNGINGFRIAGIDDYDLSGFSVNTAGDINADGYSDLIIG
;
A
#
# COMPACT_ATOMS: atom_id res chain seq x y z
N LEU A 1 2.92 -0.39 35.77
CA LEU A 1 2.41 -1.06 34.58
C LEU A 1 3.53 -1.83 33.93
N SER A 2 3.34 -3.11 33.69
CA SER A 2 4.36 -3.97 33.08
C SER A 2 4.51 -3.61 31.59
N PRO A 3 5.71 -3.38 31.06
CA PRO A 3 5.91 -3.01 29.66
C PRO A 3 5.72 -4.14 28.66
N LEU A 4 5.15 -5.27 29.06
CA LEU A 4 5.09 -6.49 28.25
C LEU A 4 3.68 -7.08 28.09
N HIS A 5 2.60 -6.41 28.55
CA HIS A 5 1.24 -6.95 28.43
C HIS A 5 0.27 -5.83 28.09
N ALA A 6 -0.57 -6.07 27.08
CA ALA A 6 -1.71 -5.22 26.77
C ALA A 6 -2.63 -5.11 28.01
N ASN A 7 -3.04 -3.89 28.33
CA ASN A 7 -3.96 -3.64 29.44
C ASN A 7 -5.33 -3.30 28.86
N THR A 8 -6.38 -3.85 29.49
CA THR A 8 -7.75 -3.50 29.14
C THR A 8 -8.38 -2.71 30.27
N LEU A 9 -8.85 -1.51 29.99
CA LEU A 9 -9.61 -0.68 30.88
C LEU A 9 -11.11 -0.81 30.54
N ASN A 10 -11.89 -1.40 31.42
CA ASN A 10 -13.33 -1.50 31.26
C ASN A 10 -14.01 -0.42 32.10
N LEU A 11 -14.81 0.43 31.47
CA LEU A 11 -15.57 1.49 32.14
C LEU A 11 -17.03 1.45 31.70
N ASN A 12 -17.94 1.58 32.65
CA ASN A 12 -19.37 1.79 32.36
C ASN A 12 -19.75 3.26 32.59
N TYR A 13 -20.97 3.63 32.16
CA TYR A 13 -21.46 5.00 32.27
C TYR A 13 -21.40 5.56 33.71
N THR A 14 -21.65 4.74 34.73
CA THR A 14 -21.62 5.19 36.10
C THR A 14 -20.21 5.49 36.58
N GLU A 15 -19.23 4.67 36.19
CA GLU A 15 -17.84 4.87 36.52
C GLU A 15 -17.27 6.11 35.79
N ILE A 16 -17.59 6.29 34.52
CA ILE A 16 -17.18 7.48 33.74
C ILE A 16 -17.74 8.74 34.40
N ARG A 17 -19.00 8.75 34.83
CA ARG A 17 -19.63 9.86 35.51
C ARG A 17 -18.92 10.25 36.83
N HIS A 18 -18.34 9.29 37.52
CA HIS A 18 -17.60 9.54 38.75
C HIS A 18 -16.17 10.00 38.53
N LEU A 19 -15.58 9.66 37.39
CA LEU A 19 -14.18 9.98 37.05
C LEU A 19 -14.04 11.25 36.23
N SER A 20 -15.11 11.72 35.58
CA SER A 20 -15.08 12.91 34.73
C SER A 20 -14.91 14.19 35.55
N ASP A 21 -14.32 15.21 34.91
CA ASP A 21 -14.12 16.54 35.48
C ASP A 21 -15.43 17.35 35.55
N SER A 22 -15.32 18.63 35.94
CA SER A 22 -16.45 19.55 36.04
C SER A 22 -17.13 19.86 34.69
N ASN A 23 -16.47 19.54 33.57
CA ASN A 23 -16.99 19.72 32.21
C ASN A 23 -17.66 18.46 31.67
N ASN A 24 -17.71 17.39 32.48
CA ASN A 24 -18.18 16.05 32.10
C ASN A 24 -17.32 15.39 31.04
N ASP A 25 -16.04 15.70 31.01
CA ASP A 25 -15.08 15.10 30.10
C ASP A 25 -14.14 14.15 30.85
N LEU A 26 -13.84 13.01 30.26
CA LEU A 26 -12.86 12.05 30.71
C LEU A 26 -11.86 11.81 29.58
N ILE A 27 -10.59 12.05 29.84
CA ILE A 27 -9.52 11.82 28.87
C ILE A 27 -8.76 10.57 29.27
N ILE A 28 -8.70 9.61 28.35
CA ILE A 28 -8.00 8.35 28.52
C ILE A 28 -6.83 8.30 27.52
N THR A 29 -5.65 8.05 28.05
CA THR A 29 -4.42 7.89 27.25
C THR A 29 -3.77 6.55 27.56
N GLY A 30 -3.23 5.89 26.54
CA GLY A 30 -2.55 4.61 26.67
C GLY A 30 -1.49 4.41 25.60
N GLN A 31 -0.95 3.20 25.54
CA GLN A 31 0.00 2.76 24.52
C GLN A 31 -0.73 1.95 23.44
N ASN A 32 -0.06 1.67 22.33
CA ASN A 32 -0.67 1.02 21.15
C ASN A 32 -1.27 -0.38 21.41
N ASP A 33 -0.91 -1.02 22.50
CA ASP A 33 -1.38 -2.35 22.90
C ASP A 33 -2.38 -2.33 24.08
N ASP A 34 -2.78 -1.13 24.52
CA ASP A 34 -3.79 -0.97 25.54
C ASP A 34 -5.19 -0.88 24.89
N PHE A 35 -6.20 -1.44 25.56
CA PHE A 35 -7.59 -1.43 25.12
C PHE A 35 -8.48 -0.70 26.12
N VAL A 36 -9.49 0.00 25.60
CA VAL A 36 -10.50 0.68 26.42
C VAL A 36 -11.90 0.23 26.01
N ASN A 37 -12.64 -0.36 26.96
CA ASN A 37 -14.03 -0.71 26.78
C ASN A 37 -14.91 0.27 27.57
N ILE A 38 -15.68 1.09 26.85
CA ILE A 38 -16.58 2.10 27.44
C ILE A 38 -18.02 1.63 27.58
N GLY A 39 -18.29 0.35 27.27
CA GLY A 39 -19.61 -0.24 27.37
C GLY A 39 -20.55 0.16 26.22
N GLU A 40 -21.81 -0.27 26.32
CA GLU A 40 -22.83 -0.05 25.29
C GLU A 40 -23.45 1.37 25.40
N ASN A 41 -24.07 1.79 24.29
CA ASN A 41 -24.83 3.06 24.16
C ASN A 41 -24.00 4.35 24.06
N TRP A 42 -22.69 4.29 23.94
CA TRP A 42 -21.88 5.44 23.58
C TRP A 42 -21.93 5.66 22.08
N LYS A 43 -22.03 6.93 21.67
CA LYS A 43 -22.04 7.30 20.25
C LYS A 43 -20.72 7.93 19.90
N TRP A 44 -20.10 7.41 18.85
CA TRP A 44 -18.95 8.05 18.27
C TRP A 44 -19.33 9.47 17.76
N ALA A 45 -18.54 10.45 18.09
CA ALA A 45 -18.82 11.86 17.79
C ALA A 45 -17.69 12.55 17.01
N GLY A 46 -16.71 11.80 16.52
CA GLY A 46 -15.62 12.31 15.70
C GLY A 46 -14.25 12.30 16.39
N ILE A 47 -13.26 12.81 15.68
CA ILE A 47 -11.90 13.00 16.20
C ILE A 47 -11.80 14.39 16.82
N TYR A 48 -11.22 14.48 18.01
CA TYR A 48 -10.96 15.72 18.72
C TYR A 48 -9.45 15.97 18.81
N GLU A 49 -9.01 17.17 18.44
CA GLU A 49 -7.59 17.57 18.46
C GLU A 49 -6.63 16.62 17.72
N THR A 50 -7.10 15.94 16.68
CA THR A 50 -6.34 15.01 15.83
C THR A 50 -5.71 13.80 16.52
N GLN A 51 -5.92 13.64 17.82
CA GLN A 51 -5.29 12.58 18.60
C GLN A 51 -6.23 11.82 19.55
N TYR A 52 -7.53 12.16 19.57
CA TYR A 52 -8.52 11.50 20.42
C TYR A 52 -9.77 11.13 19.65
N HIS A 53 -10.27 9.92 19.88
CA HIS A 53 -11.63 9.53 19.53
C HIS A 53 -12.60 10.11 20.57
N ARG A 54 -13.62 10.80 20.13
CA ARG A 54 -14.65 11.35 21.01
C ARG A 54 -15.88 10.48 20.95
N PHE A 55 -16.35 10.02 22.11
CA PHE A 55 -17.59 9.29 22.30
C PHE A 55 -18.50 10.09 23.23
N THR A 56 -19.81 10.06 22.97
CA THR A 56 -20.79 10.81 23.76
C THR A 56 -21.95 9.94 24.19
N GLN A 57 -22.36 10.12 25.45
CA GLN A 57 -23.61 9.57 25.96
C GLN A 57 -24.23 10.59 26.92
N ASN A 58 -25.49 11.00 26.61
CA ASN A 58 -26.15 12.11 27.31
C ASN A 58 -25.31 13.40 27.24
N ASN A 59 -24.90 13.94 28.40
CA ASN A 59 -24.08 15.17 28.49
C ASN A 59 -22.61 14.89 28.82
N PHE A 60 -22.17 13.64 28.72
CA PHE A 60 -20.80 13.26 28.99
C PHE A 60 -20.06 12.99 27.69
N SER A 61 -18.78 13.31 27.65
CA SER A 61 -17.86 12.96 26.57
C SER A 61 -16.69 12.14 27.12
N VAL A 62 -16.29 11.12 26.37
CA VAL A 62 -15.06 10.37 26.60
C VAL A 62 -14.12 10.63 25.43
N PHE A 63 -12.88 10.99 25.72
CA PHE A 63 -11.82 11.22 24.75
C PHE A 63 -10.78 10.12 24.92
N ILE A 64 -10.66 9.26 23.92
CA ILE A 64 -9.70 8.17 23.93
C ILE A 64 -8.61 8.48 22.91
N SER A 65 -7.34 8.37 23.31
CA SER A 65 -6.22 8.58 22.40
C SER A 65 -6.39 7.71 21.15
N THR A 66 -6.16 8.30 19.97
CA THR A 66 -6.18 7.57 18.70
C THR A 66 -5.13 6.46 18.61
N ARG A 67 -4.21 6.40 19.59
CA ARG A 67 -3.23 5.32 19.73
C ARG A 67 -3.71 4.16 20.60
N VAL A 68 -4.89 4.29 21.24
CA VAL A 68 -5.50 3.23 22.04
C VAL A 68 -6.68 2.68 21.25
N PRO A 69 -6.66 1.41 20.80
CA PRO A 69 -7.82 0.80 20.18
C PRO A 69 -9.00 0.82 21.15
N THR A 70 -10.17 1.22 20.67
CA THR A 70 -11.41 1.14 21.44
C THR A 70 -12.02 -0.22 21.15
N ASP A 71 -12.20 -1.07 22.20
CA ASP A 71 -12.76 -2.37 21.93
C ASP A 71 -14.28 -2.38 21.98
N ASN A 72 -14.78 -2.75 21.05
CA ASN A 72 -15.78 -3.71 20.58
C ASN A 72 -15.47 -4.06 19.15
N GLU A 73 -14.41 -3.48 18.62
CA GLU A 73 -13.84 -3.92 17.37
C GLU A 73 -12.62 -4.75 17.76
N SER A 74 -12.69 -6.01 17.51
CA SER A 74 -11.57 -6.93 17.53
C SER A 74 -10.33 -6.19 16.98
N ALA A 75 -9.13 -6.39 17.53
CA ALA A 75 -7.88 -5.92 16.92
C ALA A 75 -7.65 -6.56 15.52
N VAL A 76 -8.69 -7.08 14.93
CA VAL A 76 -8.77 -7.69 13.61
C VAL A 76 -9.62 -6.77 12.73
N ILE A 77 -8.99 -6.15 11.75
CA ILE A 77 -9.69 -5.46 10.66
C ILE A 77 -10.33 -6.53 9.79
N GLN A 78 -11.65 -6.51 9.68
CA GLN A 78 -12.35 -7.35 8.72
C GLN A 78 -12.29 -6.65 7.36
N LEU A 79 -11.70 -7.30 6.37
CA LEU A 79 -11.56 -6.70 5.03
C LEU A 79 -12.91 -6.41 4.36
N ASP A 80 -13.98 -7.08 4.79
CA ASP A 80 -15.33 -6.84 4.30
C ASP A 80 -15.95 -5.53 4.84
N ASP A 81 -15.39 -4.98 5.92
CA ASP A 81 -15.88 -3.77 6.58
C ASP A 81 -15.18 -2.49 6.04
N LEU A 82 -14.20 -2.64 5.14
CA LEU A 82 -13.51 -1.49 4.54
C LEU A 82 -14.51 -0.63 3.73
N ASP A 83 -14.62 0.65 4.08
CA ASP A 83 -15.62 1.58 3.53
C ASP A 83 -15.03 2.76 2.73
N GLY A 84 -13.70 2.80 2.59
CA GLY A 84 -12.97 3.88 1.92
C GLY A 84 -12.38 4.91 2.87
N THR A 85 -12.77 4.93 4.15
CA THR A 85 -12.24 5.86 5.16
C THR A 85 -11.07 5.27 5.95
N ASP A 86 -11.10 3.99 6.21
CA ASP A 86 -10.07 3.23 6.95
C ASP A 86 -9.24 2.31 6.04
N GLY A 87 -9.62 2.22 4.78
CA GLY A 87 -8.97 1.44 3.75
C GLY A 87 -9.92 1.10 2.61
N TYR A 88 -9.39 0.56 1.55
CA TYR A 88 -10.16 0.14 0.39
C TYR A 88 -9.64 -1.18 -0.17
N ARG A 89 -10.50 -1.86 -0.89
CA ARG A 89 -10.18 -3.09 -1.59
C ARG A 89 -9.80 -2.79 -3.04
N VAL A 90 -8.74 -3.39 -3.52
CA VAL A 90 -8.41 -3.38 -4.95
C VAL A 90 -8.94 -4.67 -5.59
N SER A 91 -9.74 -4.54 -6.64
CA SER A 91 -10.29 -5.69 -7.39
C SER A 91 -9.54 -5.92 -8.68
N GLY A 92 -9.03 -7.13 -8.85
CA GLY A 92 -8.43 -7.62 -10.09
C GLY A 92 -9.43 -7.67 -11.26
N ILE A 93 -8.93 -7.95 -12.45
CA ILE A 93 -9.72 -7.89 -13.69
C ILE A 93 -10.35 -9.25 -14.03
N ARG A 94 -9.60 -10.34 -13.96
CA ARG A 94 -10.04 -11.69 -14.35
C ARG A 94 -9.71 -12.71 -13.28
N GLU A 95 -10.46 -13.78 -13.25
CA GLU A 95 -10.13 -14.95 -12.45
C GLU A 95 -8.83 -15.58 -12.95
N TYR A 96 -8.00 -16.05 -12.01
CA TYR A 96 -6.72 -16.72 -12.25
C TYR A 96 -5.58 -15.83 -12.77
N ASP A 97 -5.76 -14.51 -12.90
CA ASP A 97 -4.64 -13.57 -13.17
C ASP A 97 -3.71 -13.44 -11.96
N TYR A 98 -4.19 -13.82 -10.77
CA TYR A 98 -3.49 -13.71 -9.50
C TYR A 98 -3.06 -12.27 -9.18
N SER A 99 -3.91 -11.27 -9.51
CA SER A 99 -3.69 -9.87 -9.10
C SER A 99 -3.51 -9.79 -7.58
N GLY A 100 -2.43 -9.14 -7.13
CA GLY A 100 -2.07 -9.03 -5.71
C GLY A 100 -1.16 -10.15 -5.21
N SER A 101 -0.66 -11.06 -6.08
CA SER A 101 0.37 -12.02 -5.68
C SER A 101 1.67 -11.34 -5.26
N SER A 102 1.92 -10.16 -5.78
CA SER A 102 2.98 -9.25 -5.38
C SER A 102 2.38 -7.84 -5.26
N VAL A 103 2.73 -7.13 -4.22
CA VAL A 103 2.35 -5.73 -3.98
C VAL A 103 3.56 -4.97 -3.47
N GLY A 104 3.69 -3.71 -3.86
CA GLY A 104 4.81 -2.87 -3.46
C GLY A 104 4.44 -1.39 -3.41
N ASN A 105 5.21 -0.63 -2.66
CA ASN A 105 5.21 0.82 -2.72
C ASN A 105 6.06 1.23 -3.94
N ALA A 106 5.51 2.03 -4.84
CA ALA A 106 6.26 2.60 -5.97
C ALA A 106 7.03 3.88 -5.58
N GLY A 107 6.73 4.47 -4.43
CA GLY A 107 7.05 5.85 -4.13
C GLY A 107 6.19 6.80 -4.95
N ASP A 108 6.50 8.07 -4.94
CA ASP A 108 5.80 9.11 -5.70
C ASP A 108 6.38 9.21 -7.11
N VAL A 109 5.86 8.38 -8.05
CA VAL A 109 6.41 8.26 -9.43
C VAL A 109 6.01 9.42 -10.33
N ASN A 110 4.95 10.18 -9.94
CA ASN A 110 4.43 11.31 -10.72
C ASN A 110 4.69 12.67 -10.07
N ARG A 111 5.22 12.71 -8.84
CA ARG A 111 5.49 13.89 -8.01
C ARG A 111 4.24 14.71 -7.68
N ASP A 112 3.14 14.03 -7.42
CA ASP A 112 1.91 14.67 -6.94
C ASP A 112 1.86 14.83 -5.41
N GLY A 113 2.82 14.25 -4.69
CA GLY A 113 2.96 14.30 -3.24
C GLY A 113 2.34 13.12 -2.51
N TYR A 114 1.86 12.12 -3.21
CA TYR A 114 1.36 10.86 -2.67
C TYR A 114 2.22 9.69 -3.13
N ASP A 115 2.42 8.72 -2.26
CA ASP A 115 3.05 7.45 -2.67
C ASP A 115 2.08 6.62 -3.50
N ASP A 116 2.60 5.96 -4.53
CA ASP A 116 1.86 5.15 -5.48
C ASP A 116 1.98 3.65 -5.15
N LEU A 117 1.03 2.87 -5.63
CA LEU A 117 0.91 1.43 -5.33
C LEU A 117 1.19 0.59 -6.57
N LEU A 118 2.01 -0.45 -6.40
CA LEU A 118 2.24 -1.50 -7.40
C LEU A 118 1.51 -2.79 -7.04
N ILE A 119 0.91 -3.42 -8.06
CA ILE A 119 0.21 -4.67 -7.93
C ILE A 119 0.58 -5.58 -9.10
N GLY A 120 1.18 -6.72 -8.81
CA GLY A 120 1.54 -7.72 -9.81
C GLY A 120 0.43 -8.76 -10.02
N ALA A 121 0.25 -9.18 -11.26
CA ALA A 121 -0.67 -10.22 -11.73
C ALA A 121 0.07 -11.13 -12.72
N PRO A 122 0.96 -12.02 -12.25
CA PRO A 122 1.91 -12.73 -13.12
C PRO A 122 1.27 -13.73 -14.07
N SER A 123 0.04 -14.18 -13.81
CA SER A 123 -0.65 -15.12 -14.69
C SER A 123 -1.58 -14.47 -15.72
N ALA A 124 -1.66 -13.13 -15.71
CA ALA A 124 -2.45 -12.39 -16.68
C ALA A 124 -1.89 -12.53 -18.11
N ASP A 125 -2.74 -12.29 -19.08
CA ASP A 125 -2.41 -12.27 -20.52
C ASP A 125 -1.59 -13.50 -21.00
N GLY A 126 -2.07 -14.69 -20.68
CA GLY A 126 -1.39 -15.93 -21.07
C GLY A 126 -0.03 -16.13 -20.41
N TYR A 127 0.05 -15.74 -19.14
CA TYR A 127 1.28 -15.74 -18.32
C TYR A 127 2.38 -14.78 -18.82
N ALA A 128 2.06 -13.83 -19.71
CA ALA A 128 2.97 -12.72 -19.96
C ALA A 128 3.16 -11.88 -18.69
N GLY A 129 2.10 -11.80 -17.89
CA GLY A 129 1.98 -11.06 -16.66
C GLY A 129 1.60 -9.59 -16.89
N GLU A 130 0.92 -9.04 -15.92
CA GLU A 130 0.56 -7.63 -15.85
C GLU A 130 1.03 -7.02 -14.53
N THR A 131 1.42 -5.77 -14.56
CA THR A 131 1.68 -4.97 -13.36
C THR A 131 0.85 -3.70 -13.45
N TYR A 132 0.13 -3.41 -12.40
CA TYR A 132 -0.68 -2.20 -12.28
C TYR A 132 0.04 -1.20 -11.38
N LEU A 133 0.16 0.03 -11.85
CA LEU A 133 0.51 1.18 -11.04
C LEU A 133 -0.77 1.96 -10.76
N VAL A 134 -1.06 2.22 -9.50
CA VAL A 134 -2.20 3.03 -9.04
C VAL A 134 -1.63 4.27 -8.38
N PHE A 135 -2.00 5.45 -8.88
CA PHE A 135 -1.56 6.70 -8.29
C PHE A 135 -2.25 6.96 -6.96
N GLY A 136 -1.45 7.39 -5.97
CA GLY A 136 -1.94 7.84 -4.69
C GLY A 136 -2.81 9.10 -4.84
N SER A 137 -3.75 9.30 -3.94
CA SER A 137 -4.62 10.48 -3.95
C SER A 137 -5.27 10.71 -2.60
N SER A 138 -5.52 11.99 -2.26
CA SER A 138 -6.36 12.34 -1.11
C SER A 138 -7.85 12.06 -1.31
N GLU A 139 -8.27 11.72 -2.52
CA GLU A 139 -9.67 11.58 -2.91
C GLU A 139 -10.12 10.12 -3.05
N ILE A 140 -9.33 9.15 -2.55
CA ILE A 140 -9.78 7.74 -2.51
C ILE A 140 -10.90 7.66 -1.47
N SER A 141 -12.15 7.68 -1.95
CA SER A 141 -13.36 7.64 -1.13
C SER A 141 -14.17 6.36 -1.32
N ASP A 142 -13.86 5.60 -2.34
CA ASP A 142 -14.58 4.37 -2.66
C ASP A 142 -14.01 3.18 -1.88
N SER A 143 -14.88 2.33 -1.38
CA SER A 143 -14.48 1.09 -0.68
C SER A 143 -13.82 0.07 -1.61
N THR A 144 -13.88 0.27 -2.92
CA THR A 144 -13.30 -0.64 -3.92
C THR A 144 -12.75 0.12 -5.11
N LEU A 145 -11.46 -0.05 -5.37
CA LEU A 145 -10.80 0.38 -6.61
C LEU A 145 -10.83 -0.78 -7.62
N LEU A 146 -11.25 -0.52 -8.84
CA LEU A 146 -11.24 -1.51 -9.92
C LEU A 146 -10.01 -1.30 -10.80
N LEU A 147 -9.11 -2.29 -10.91
CA LEU A 147 -7.94 -2.20 -11.80
C LEU A 147 -8.33 -2.02 -13.27
N SER A 148 -9.54 -2.42 -13.65
CA SER A 148 -10.08 -2.22 -15.00
C SER A 148 -10.47 -0.79 -15.33
N SER A 149 -10.51 0.11 -14.35
CA SER A 149 -10.85 1.53 -14.56
C SER A 149 -9.65 2.43 -14.82
N LEU A 150 -8.42 1.91 -14.64
CA LEU A 150 -7.20 2.69 -14.83
C LEU A 150 -7.10 3.22 -16.25
N ASP A 151 -6.99 4.55 -16.41
CA ASP A 151 -7.05 5.21 -17.71
C ASP A 151 -5.84 6.11 -18.04
N GLY A 152 -4.83 6.09 -17.16
CA GLY A 152 -3.61 6.91 -17.25
C GLY A 152 -3.66 8.18 -16.40
N THR A 153 -4.80 8.53 -15.83
CA THR A 153 -4.95 9.66 -14.89
C THR A 153 -4.91 9.23 -13.43
N ASP A 154 -5.38 8.04 -13.12
CA ASP A 154 -5.42 7.41 -11.80
C ASP A 154 -4.45 6.23 -11.67
N GLY A 155 -3.76 5.91 -12.74
CA GLY A 155 -2.82 4.80 -12.85
C GLY A 155 -2.82 4.20 -14.24
N PHE A 156 -2.02 3.16 -14.45
CA PHE A 156 -1.93 2.48 -15.74
C PHE A 156 -1.48 1.01 -15.60
N VAL A 157 -1.60 0.27 -16.69
CA VAL A 157 -1.22 -1.13 -16.76
C VAL A 157 0.07 -1.30 -17.56
N MET A 158 0.99 -2.10 -17.04
CA MET A 158 2.21 -2.55 -17.71
C MET A 158 2.07 -4.01 -18.09
N PHE A 159 2.11 -4.31 -19.40
CA PHE A 159 2.04 -5.67 -19.91
C PHE A 159 3.43 -6.30 -19.99
N GLY A 160 3.54 -7.57 -19.63
CA GLY A 160 4.73 -8.37 -19.83
C GLY A 160 5.22 -8.34 -21.28
N ALA A 161 6.50 -8.62 -21.50
CA ALA A 161 7.11 -8.51 -22.82
C ALA A 161 6.70 -9.67 -23.74
N GLU A 162 6.71 -10.88 -23.23
CA GLU A 162 6.38 -12.10 -23.97
C GLU A 162 5.50 -13.04 -23.11
N ALA A 163 4.74 -13.91 -23.78
CA ALA A 163 3.94 -14.92 -23.09
C ALA A 163 4.84 -15.85 -22.27
N TYR A 164 4.36 -16.22 -21.08
CA TYR A 164 5.05 -17.10 -20.12
C TYR A 164 6.25 -16.48 -19.41
N ASP A 165 6.50 -15.16 -19.53
CA ASP A 165 7.56 -14.46 -18.80
C ASP A 165 7.23 -14.26 -17.32
N GLU A 166 5.95 -14.32 -16.97
CA GLU A 166 5.42 -14.13 -15.61
C GLU A 166 5.86 -12.78 -15.00
N SER A 167 5.80 -11.72 -15.82
CA SER A 167 6.09 -10.36 -15.36
C SER A 167 5.16 -9.96 -14.20
N GLY A 168 5.70 -9.31 -13.17
CA GLY A 168 4.93 -8.96 -11.99
C GLY A 168 4.94 -10.00 -10.86
N VAL A 169 5.77 -11.05 -10.97
CA VAL A 169 6.03 -11.97 -9.84
C VAL A 169 6.59 -11.20 -8.64
N SER A 170 7.42 -10.21 -8.88
CA SER A 170 7.93 -9.28 -7.87
C SER A 170 7.88 -7.86 -8.39
N VAL A 171 7.36 -6.93 -7.59
CA VAL A 171 7.25 -5.49 -7.94
C VAL A 171 7.66 -4.62 -6.75
N ASN A 172 8.40 -3.54 -7.03
CA ASN A 172 8.79 -2.60 -5.98
C ASN A 172 9.24 -1.25 -6.57
N SER A 173 9.44 -0.24 -5.70
CA SER A 173 10.20 0.95 -6.08
C SER A 173 11.62 0.59 -6.43
N ALA A 174 12.15 1.21 -7.47
CA ALA A 174 13.56 1.19 -7.83
C ALA A 174 14.33 2.36 -7.19
N GLY A 175 13.62 3.33 -6.60
CA GLY A 175 14.20 4.62 -6.27
C GLY A 175 14.39 5.48 -7.51
N ASP A 176 15.15 6.54 -7.41
CA ASP A 176 15.53 7.38 -8.56
C ASP A 176 16.85 6.84 -9.16
N VAL A 177 16.73 5.91 -10.13
CA VAL A 177 17.91 5.25 -10.74
C VAL A 177 18.53 6.04 -11.88
N ASN A 178 17.80 7.02 -12.42
CA ASN A 178 18.27 7.83 -13.54
C ASN A 178 18.68 9.27 -13.13
N GLY A 179 18.39 9.68 -11.86
CA GLY A 179 18.74 10.98 -11.30
C GLY A 179 17.87 12.14 -11.79
N ASP A 180 16.65 11.86 -12.30
CA ASP A 180 15.73 12.90 -12.79
C ASP A 180 14.80 13.42 -11.67
N GLY A 181 14.85 12.79 -10.52
CA GLY A 181 14.15 13.14 -9.30
C GLY A 181 12.76 12.56 -9.20
N PHE A 182 12.30 11.72 -10.11
CA PHE A 182 11.11 10.91 -9.97
C PHE A 182 11.48 9.54 -9.39
N GLN A 183 10.55 8.93 -8.68
CA GLN A 183 10.74 7.54 -8.25
C GLN A 183 10.48 6.62 -9.46
N ASP A 184 11.36 5.65 -9.64
CA ASP A 184 11.26 4.63 -10.67
C ASP A 184 10.73 3.33 -10.06
N ILE A 185 10.26 2.42 -10.90
CA ILE A 185 9.74 1.13 -10.46
C ILE A 185 10.54 -0.01 -11.09
N VAL A 186 10.62 -1.14 -10.38
CA VAL A 186 11.26 -2.36 -10.85
C VAL A 186 10.27 -3.53 -10.81
N ILE A 187 10.25 -4.31 -11.89
CA ILE A 187 9.33 -5.42 -12.12
C ILE A 187 10.15 -6.65 -12.49
N GLY A 188 9.96 -7.75 -11.79
CA GLY A 188 10.59 -9.02 -12.07
C GLY A 188 9.73 -9.92 -12.96
N ALA A 189 10.40 -10.63 -13.87
CA ALA A 189 9.86 -11.61 -14.79
C ALA A 189 10.78 -12.84 -14.84
N PRO A 190 10.72 -13.72 -13.82
CA PRO A 190 11.72 -14.77 -13.64
C PRO A 190 11.67 -15.88 -14.68
N SER A 191 10.54 -16.06 -15.37
CA SER A 191 10.39 -17.09 -16.40
C SER A 191 10.84 -16.64 -17.79
N ALA A 192 11.21 -15.35 -17.95
CA ALA A 192 11.68 -14.80 -19.22
C ALA A 192 12.97 -15.49 -19.73
N ASN A 193 13.14 -15.48 -21.06
CA ASN A 193 14.34 -15.98 -21.74
C ASN A 193 14.74 -17.42 -21.37
N GLY A 194 13.78 -18.35 -21.32
CA GLY A 194 14.07 -19.74 -21.00
C GLY A 194 14.47 -19.93 -19.53
N TYR A 195 13.82 -19.16 -18.64
CA TYR A 195 14.05 -19.14 -17.20
C TYR A 195 15.39 -18.50 -16.76
N ALA A 196 16.14 -17.86 -17.65
CA ALA A 196 17.27 -17.01 -17.22
C ALA A 196 16.76 -15.84 -16.38
N GLY A 197 15.53 -15.42 -16.66
CA GLY A 197 14.85 -14.33 -16.01
C GLY A 197 15.17 -12.95 -16.58
N SER A 198 14.37 -11.99 -16.22
CA SER A 198 14.55 -10.57 -16.56
C SER A 198 13.96 -9.69 -15.48
N SER A 199 14.49 -8.47 -15.38
CA SER A 199 13.86 -7.40 -14.63
C SER A 199 13.68 -6.18 -15.53
N TYR A 200 12.61 -5.44 -15.33
CA TYR A 200 12.29 -4.23 -16.07
C TYR A 200 12.28 -3.06 -15.13
N VAL A 201 12.97 -1.97 -15.50
CA VAL A 201 12.90 -0.69 -14.81
C VAL A 201 12.08 0.26 -15.66
N VAL A 202 11.06 0.88 -15.09
CA VAL A 202 10.21 1.88 -15.75
C VAL A 202 10.39 3.20 -15.04
N PHE A 203 10.77 4.23 -15.80
CA PHE A 203 11.05 5.55 -15.24
C PHE A 203 9.77 6.31 -14.92
N GLY A 204 9.79 6.97 -13.75
CA GLY A 204 8.78 7.92 -13.34
C GLY A 204 8.80 9.19 -14.18
N LYS A 205 7.72 9.96 -14.15
CA LYS A 205 7.62 11.26 -14.85
C LYS A 205 6.38 12.04 -14.38
N ALA A 206 6.39 13.36 -14.53
CA ALA A 206 5.35 14.23 -14.00
C ALA A 206 3.94 13.99 -14.60
N GLU A 207 3.84 13.62 -15.87
CA GLU A 207 2.54 13.51 -16.57
C GLU A 207 2.64 12.75 -17.89
N GLY A 208 1.52 12.56 -18.54
CA GLY A 208 1.47 11.95 -19.88
C GLY A 208 1.64 10.43 -19.84
N TYR A 209 1.11 9.79 -18.82
CA TYR A 209 1.03 8.34 -18.79
C TYR A 209 -0.04 7.84 -19.78
N SER A 210 0.36 6.86 -20.61
CA SER A 210 -0.60 6.10 -21.39
C SER A 210 -1.30 5.11 -20.48
N PRO A 211 -2.59 4.82 -20.67
CA PRO A 211 -3.27 3.77 -19.90
C PRO A 211 -2.57 2.41 -19.97
N LEU A 212 -1.81 2.20 -21.03
CA LEU A 212 -1.13 0.94 -21.32
C LEU A 212 0.34 1.18 -21.68
N LEU A 213 1.22 0.40 -21.07
CA LEU A 213 2.64 0.34 -21.40
C LEU A 213 3.03 -1.12 -21.64
N ASN A 214 3.65 -1.41 -22.79
CA ASN A 214 4.24 -2.74 -23.01
C ASN A 214 5.72 -2.72 -22.60
N LEU A 215 6.14 -3.62 -21.73
CA LEU A 215 7.52 -3.70 -21.24
C LEU A 215 8.52 -4.01 -22.37
N ALA A 216 8.08 -4.65 -23.46
CA ALA A 216 8.92 -4.83 -24.65
C ALA A 216 9.23 -3.52 -25.40
N ALA A 217 8.49 -2.42 -25.12
CA ALA A 217 8.68 -1.12 -25.74
C ALA A 217 9.64 -0.20 -24.96
N LEU A 218 10.25 -0.69 -23.89
CA LEU A 218 11.29 0.05 -23.16
C LEU A 218 12.52 0.25 -24.04
N ASN A 219 13.05 1.48 -24.08
CA ASN A 219 14.02 1.88 -25.09
C ASN A 219 15.19 2.73 -24.54
N GLY A 220 15.34 2.80 -23.21
CA GLY A 220 16.34 3.59 -22.52
C GLY A 220 15.90 5.02 -22.19
N ILE A 221 14.78 5.51 -22.77
CA ILE A 221 14.21 6.84 -22.47
C ILE A 221 13.08 6.72 -21.43
N ASN A 222 12.29 5.66 -21.50
CA ASN A 222 11.17 5.39 -20.62
C ASN A 222 11.43 4.25 -19.63
N GLY A 223 12.65 3.72 -19.63
CA GLY A 223 13.06 2.58 -18.83
C GLY A 223 13.96 1.62 -19.61
N PHE A 224 14.37 0.54 -18.97
CA PHE A 224 15.24 -0.47 -19.57
C PHE A 224 14.99 -1.86 -18.98
N ARG A 225 15.53 -2.86 -19.65
CA ARG A 225 15.50 -4.26 -19.23
C ARG A 225 16.87 -4.70 -18.74
N ILE A 226 16.89 -5.48 -17.67
CA ILE A 226 18.05 -6.22 -17.17
C ILE A 226 17.78 -7.69 -17.45
N ALA A 227 18.66 -8.34 -18.20
CA ALA A 227 18.52 -9.76 -18.53
C ALA A 227 19.31 -10.64 -17.57
N GLY A 228 18.75 -11.76 -17.16
CA GLY A 228 19.48 -12.83 -16.49
C GLY A 228 20.59 -13.41 -17.36
N ILE A 229 21.53 -14.11 -16.75
CA ILE A 229 22.76 -14.55 -17.42
C ILE A 229 22.63 -16.01 -17.89
N ASP A 230 22.36 -16.92 -16.97
CA ASP A 230 22.33 -18.34 -17.28
C ASP A 230 20.90 -18.89 -17.24
N ASP A 231 20.62 -19.88 -18.07
CA ASP A 231 19.33 -20.57 -18.09
C ASP A 231 19.01 -21.13 -16.70
N TYR A 232 17.75 -20.94 -16.27
CA TYR A 232 17.23 -21.38 -14.97
C TYR A 232 17.73 -20.61 -13.74
N ASP A 233 18.41 -19.48 -13.91
CA ASP A 233 18.78 -18.60 -12.78
C ASP A 233 17.57 -17.88 -12.17
N LEU A 234 16.48 -17.74 -12.92
CA LEU A 234 15.24 -17.07 -12.49
C LEU A 234 15.47 -15.63 -12.01
N SER A 235 16.43 -14.90 -12.59
CA SER A 235 16.71 -13.52 -12.23
C SER A 235 15.45 -12.65 -12.31
N GLY A 236 15.19 -11.86 -11.26
CA GLY A 236 13.95 -11.10 -11.12
C GLY A 236 12.87 -11.82 -10.32
N PHE A 237 13.17 -12.98 -9.73
CA PHE A 237 12.24 -13.63 -8.78
C PHE A 237 11.97 -12.74 -7.56
N SER A 238 12.97 -11.95 -7.16
CA SER A 238 12.86 -10.92 -6.13
C SER A 238 13.56 -9.66 -6.59
N VAL A 239 12.89 -8.51 -6.54
CA VAL A 239 13.44 -7.21 -6.92
C VAL A 239 13.16 -6.16 -5.85
N ASN A 240 14.12 -5.26 -5.63
CA ASN A 240 13.95 -4.14 -4.71
C ASN A 240 14.98 -3.03 -5.02
N THR A 241 14.71 -1.82 -4.50
CA THR A 241 15.77 -0.82 -4.38
C THR A 241 16.74 -1.23 -3.28
N ALA A 242 18.02 -0.94 -3.47
CA ALA A 242 19.07 -1.06 -2.46
C ALA A 242 19.40 0.32 -1.83
N GLY A 243 18.74 1.39 -2.28
CA GLY A 243 19.15 2.76 -2.00
C GLY A 243 20.45 3.10 -2.70
N ASP A 244 21.06 4.21 -2.36
CA ASP A 244 22.38 4.64 -2.87
C ASP A 244 23.49 4.00 -2.01
N ILE A 245 23.93 2.78 -2.38
CA ILE A 245 24.91 2.01 -1.58
C ILE A 245 26.36 2.42 -1.87
N ASN A 246 26.59 3.15 -2.95
CA ASN A 246 27.93 3.57 -3.38
C ASN A 246 28.15 5.09 -3.23
N ALA A 247 27.12 5.86 -2.84
CA ALA A 247 27.09 7.30 -2.64
C ALA A 247 27.41 8.10 -3.93
N ASP A 248 26.90 7.61 -5.09
CA ASP A 248 27.04 8.31 -6.37
C ASP A 248 25.85 9.22 -6.71
N GLY A 249 24.80 9.21 -5.88
CA GLY A 249 23.61 10.05 -6.00
C GLY A 249 22.47 9.40 -6.78
N TYR A 250 22.60 8.15 -7.21
CA TYR A 250 21.57 7.35 -7.87
C TYR A 250 21.14 6.21 -6.96
N SER A 251 19.90 5.78 -7.11
CA SER A 251 19.44 4.58 -6.39
C SER A 251 19.96 3.32 -7.05
N ASP A 252 20.47 2.39 -6.26
CA ASP A 252 20.94 1.08 -6.69
C ASP A 252 19.82 0.04 -6.59
N LEU A 253 19.94 -1.02 -7.38
CA LEU A 253 18.99 -2.13 -7.43
C LEU A 253 19.58 -3.40 -6.85
N ILE A 254 18.73 -4.19 -6.19
CA ILE A 254 19.04 -5.57 -5.81
C ILE A 254 18.05 -6.50 -6.54
N ILE A 255 18.60 -7.50 -7.23
CA ILE A 255 17.87 -8.46 -8.04
C ILE A 255 18.35 -9.87 -7.68
N GLY A 256 17.41 -10.76 -7.35
CA GLY A 256 17.66 -12.15 -7.03
C GLY A 256 16.82 -13.11 -7.85
#